data_82ee3140e466e85ffeb0310891e6345c
#
_entry.id   82ee3140e466e85ffeb0310891e6345c
#
_cell.length_a   1.000
_cell.length_b   1.000
_cell.length_c   1.000
_cell.angle_alpha   90.00
_cell.angle_beta   90.00
_cell.angle_gamma   90.00
#
_symmetry.space_group_name_H-M   'P 1'
#
loop_
_entity.id
_entity.type
_entity.pdbx_description
1 polymer ?
#
loop_
_entity_poly.entity_id
_entity_poly.type
_entity_poly.pdbx_seq_one_letter_code
_entity_poly.pdbx_strand_id
1 'polypeptide(L)'
;MRNKLGLFLLSITSFYTSADWLDVNMPVGVTDISKEVFDLHMAIFFVTVAIGVIVFGFMFYSMWRYRRSNNKKPAKFKENHKLEILWTVIPTLILVAMAVPASITLKKIYDHEAEEGGMDIQVVGWQWKWQYKYCLLYT
;
A
#
# COMPACT_ATOMS: atom_id res chain seq x y z
N MET A 1 0.17 -42.36 13.92
CA MET A 1 0.59 -40.95 13.95
C MET A 1 1.31 -40.53 12.67
N ARG A 2 1.93 -41.44 11.92
CA ARG A 2 2.74 -41.18 10.70
C ARG A 2 1.96 -40.63 9.50
N ASN A 3 0.66 -40.95 9.38
CA ASN A 3 -0.18 -40.49 8.22
C ASN A 3 -0.76 -39.08 8.39
N LYS A 4 -0.86 -38.57 9.62
CA LYS A 4 -1.37 -37.19 9.87
C LYS A 4 -0.34 -36.11 9.53
N LEU A 5 0.95 -36.43 9.69
CA LEU A 5 2.05 -35.53 9.33
C LEU A 5 2.17 -35.39 7.80
N GLY A 6 1.98 -36.51 7.07
CA GLY A 6 1.97 -36.50 5.60
C GLY A 6 0.81 -35.70 5.00
N LEU A 7 -0.41 -35.80 5.59
CA LEU A 7 -1.56 -35.01 5.19
C LEU A 7 -1.38 -33.51 5.50
N PHE A 8 -0.74 -33.17 6.60
CA PHE A 8 -0.43 -31.78 6.95
C PHE A 8 0.63 -31.18 6.02
N LEU A 9 1.65 -31.93 5.64
CA LEU A 9 2.64 -31.52 4.66
C LEU A 9 2.05 -31.36 3.24
N LEU A 10 1.12 -32.25 2.84
CA LEU A 10 0.42 -32.15 1.58
C LEU A 10 -0.52 -30.93 1.51
N SER A 11 -1.13 -30.52 2.63
CA SER A 11 -1.97 -29.30 2.67
C SER A 11 -1.16 -28.01 2.56
N ILE A 12 0.12 -28.02 2.97
CA ILE A 12 1.02 -26.86 2.83
C ILE A 12 1.49 -26.70 1.37
N THR A 13 1.64 -27.80 0.62
CA THR A 13 2.07 -27.74 -0.78
C THR A 13 0.99 -27.30 -1.75
N SER A 14 -0.28 -27.31 -1.33
CA SER A 14 -1.42 -26.89 -2.18
C SER A 14 -1.54 -25.36 -2.32
N PHE A 15 -0.75 -24.57 -1.62
CA PHE A 15 -0.72 -23.12 -1.71
C PHE A 15 0.24 -22.57 -2.78
N TYR A 16 0.84 -23.40 -3.60
CA TYR A 16 1.51 -22.94 -4.82
C TYR A 16 0.47 -22.67 -5.91
N THR A 17 -0.45 -21.75 -5.66
CA THR A 17 -1.10 -21.05 -6.76
C THR A 17 -0.02 -20.19 -7.41
N SER A 18 0.04 -20.26 -8.74
CA SER A 18 1.01 -19.53 -9.58
C SER A 18 0.75 -18.01 -9.59
N ALA A 19 0.58 -17.40 -8.44
CA ALA A 19 0.74 -15.98 -8.29
C ALA A 19 2.25 -15.73 -8.37
N ASP A 20 2.69 -15.17 -9.46
CA ASP A 20 4.09 -14.82 -9.61
C ASP A 20 4.44 -13.84 -8.48
N TRP A 21 5.59 -14.03 -7.85
CA TRP A 21 6.09 -13.14 -6.79
C TRP A 21 6.06 -11.66 -7.23
N LEU A 22 6.12 -11.40 -8.54
CA LEU A 22 6.03 -10.07 -9.14
C LEU A 22 4.61 -9.50 -9.20
N ASP A 23 3.56 -10.33 -9.03
CA ASP A 23 2.16 -9.88 -9.06
C ASP A 23 1.68 -9.22 -7.76
N VAL A 24 2.53 -9.17 -6.73
CA VAL A 24 2.21 -8.52 -5.45
C VAL A 24 2.18 -7.01 -5.56
N ASN A 25 2.82 -6.44 -6.57
CA ASN A 25 2.86 -4.99 -6.78
C ASN A 25 1.84 -4.53 -7.82
N MET A 26 1.50 -3.25 -7.80
CA MET A 26 0.66 -2.63 -8.82
C MET A 26 1.30 -2.78 -10.21
N PRO A 27 0.58 -3.25 -11.25
CA PRO A 27 1.13 -3.34 -12.59
C PRO A 27 1.42 -1.95 -13.17
N VAL A 28 2.50 -1.84 -13.93
CA VAL A 28 2.83 -0.60 -14.65
C VAL A 28 1.80 -0.38 -15.76
N GLY A 29 1.12 0.75 -15.72
CA GLY A 29 0.11 1.08 -16.72
C GLY A 29 0.71 1.50 -18.07
N VAL A 30 -0.12 1.45 -19.10
CA VAL A 30 0.25 1.79 -20.49
C VAL A 30 0.14 3.29 -20.76
N THR A 31 -0.83 3.97 -20.13
CA THR A 31 -1.06 5.41 -20.30
C THR A 31 -0.12 6.25 -19.44
N ASP A 32 0.13 7.49 -19.81
CA ASP A 32 1.02 8.38 -19.05
C ASP A 32 0.48 8.68 -17.65
N ILE A 33 -0.82 8.84 -17.50
CA ILE A 33 -1.49 8.97 -16.19
C ILE A 33 -1.26 7.71 -15.34
N SER A 34 -1.40 6.55 -15.93
CA SER A 34 -1.22 5.28 -15.24
C SER A 34 0.22 5.11 -14.73
N LYS A 35 1.22 5.57 -15.49
CA LYS A 35 2.62 5.61 -15.05
C LYS A 35 2.83 6.58 -13.89
N GLU A 36 2.22 7.78 -13.97
CA GLU A 36 2.29 8.76 -12.87
C GLU A 36 1.67 8.22 -11.58
N VAL A 37 0.54 7.53 -11.67
CA VAL A 37 -0.09 6.83 -10.54
C VAL A 37 0.81 5.74 -9.98
N PHE A 38 1.48 4.97 -10.84
CA PHE A 38 2.44 3.96 -10.42
C PHE A 38 3.63 4.57 -9.67
N ASP A 39 4.23 5.64 -10.19
CA ASP A 39 5.35 6.32 -9.56
C ASP A 39 4.97 6.89 -8.19
N LEU A 40 3.77 7.49 -8.09
CA LEU A 40 3.22 7.96 -6.82
C LEU A 40 3.02 6.79 -5.82
N HIS A 41 2.46 5.68 -6.29
CA HIS A 41 2.30 4.47 -5.47
C HIS A 41 3.65 3.97 -4.95
N MET A 42 4.65 3.88 -5.81
CA MET A 42 6.00 3.44 -5.41
C MET A 42 6.65 4.39 -4.41
N ALA A 43 6.50 5.70 -4.59
CA ALA A 43 7.01 6.68 -3.64
C ALA A 43 6.38 6.52 -2.25
N ILE A 44 5.05 6.38 -2.18
CA ILE A 44 4.30 6.13 -0.94
C ILE A 44 4.72 4.79 -0.32
N PHE A 45 4.88 3.75 -1.13
CA PHE A 45 5.31 2.43 -0.69
C PHE A 45 6.68 2.47 0.00
N PHE A 46 7.68 3.13 -0.60
CA PHE A 46 9.00 3.25 -0.01
C PHE A 46 8.98 4.05 1.30
N VAL A 47 8.20 5.13 1.38
CA VAL A 47 8.01 5.88 2.63
C VAL A 47 7.41 4.99 3.72
N THR A 48 6.40 4.22 3.39
CA THR A 48 5.74 3.29 4.33
C THR A 48 6.69 2.19 4.81
N VAL A 49 7.48 1.62 3.89
CA VAL A 49 8.51 0.62 4.23
C VAL A 49 9.57 1.21 5.16
N ALA A 50 10.05 2.43 4.88
CA ALA A 50 11.02 3.10 5.73
C ALA A 50 10.48 3.32 7.16
N ILE A 51 9.24 3.80 7.28
CA ILE A 51 8.55 3.94 8.58
C ILE A 51 8.45 2.58 9.28
N GLY A 52 8.02 1.55 8.55
CA GLY A 52 7.91 0.19 9.07
C GLY A 52 9.24 -0.33 9.63
N VAL A 53 10.32 -0.20 8.86
CA VAL A 53 11.67 -0.63 9.28
C VAL A 53 12.11 0.11 10.55
N ILE A 54 11.89 1.41 10.63
CA ILE A 54 12.24 2.21 11.82
C ILE A 54 11.43 1.76 13.03
N VAL A 55 10.11 1.68 12.91
CA VAL A 55 9.21 1.34 14.03
C VAL A 55 9.44 -0.08 14.51
N PHE A 56 9.43 -1.06 13.60
CA PHE A 56 9.69 -2.46 13.97
C PHE A 56 11.13 -2.67 14.46
N GLY A 57 12.11 -1.97 13.90
CA GLY A 57 13.48 -1.98 14.37
C GLY A 57 13.58 -1.54 15.82
N PHE A 58 12.98 -0.41 16.19
CA PHE A 58 12.93 0.07 17.57
C PHE A 58 12.18 -0.91 18.49
N MET A 59 11.07 -1.48 18.00
CA MET A 59 10.30 -2.45 18.75
C MET A 59 11.12 -3.71 19.07
N PHE A 60 11.74 -4.32 18.07
CA PHE A 60 12.58 -5.52 18.25
C PHE A 60 13.82 -5.23 19.10
N TYR A 61 14.47 -4.08 18.86
CA TYR A 61 15.59 -3.64 19.70
C TYR A 61 15.17 -3.50 21.17
N SER A 62 14.02 -2.87 21.42
CA SER A 62 13.49 -2.69 22.78
C SER A 62 13.17 -4.02 23.44
N MET A 63 12.52 -4.94 22.72
CA MET A 63 12.21 -6.27 23.24
C MET A 63 13.49 -7.07 23.60
N TRP A 64 14.51 -6.96 22.78
CA TRP A 64 15.77 -7.68 23.01
C TRP A 64 16.59 -7.03 24.13
N ARG A 65 16.74 -5.69 24.10
CA ARG A 65 17.59 -4.93 25.02
C ARG A 65 17.02 -4.85 26.43
N TYR A 66 15.69 -4.69 26.55
CA TYR A 66 15.01 -4.50 27.83
C TYR A 66 14.31 -5.75 28.34
N ARG A 67 14.69 -6.91 27.83
CA ARG A 67 14.22 -8.20 28.31
C ARG A 67 14.50 -8.34 29.82
N ARG A 68 13.55 -8.95 30.57
CA ARG A 68 13.61 -9.15 32.02
C ARG A 68 14.91 -9.81 32.50
N SER A 69 15.54 -10.63 31.67
CA SER A 69 16.83 -11.25 31.95
C SER A 69 17.96 -10.22 32.05
N ASN A 70 17.91 -9.14 31.28
CA ASN A 70 18.97 -8.13 31.20
C ASN A 70 18.74 -6.95 32.15
N ASN A 71 17.47 -6.61 32.45
CA ASN A 71 17.08 -5.48 33.29
C ASN A 71 16.24 -5.94 34.48
N LYS A 72 16.88 -6.00 35.65
CA LYS A 72 16.22 -6.38 36.90
C LYS A 72 15.44 -5.24 37.56
N LYS A 73 15.70 -4.00 37.19
CA LYS A 73 15.04 -2.81 37.77
C LYS A 73 14.28 -2.06 36.65
N PRO A 74 12.96 -1.90 36.77
CA PRO A 74 12.19 -1.12 35.82
C PRO A 74 12.53 0.38 35.92
N ALA A 75 12.44 1.09 34.79
CA ALA A 75 12.55 2.53 34.78
C ALA A 75 11.38 3.18 35.52
N LYS A 76 11.64 4.28 36.23
CA LYS A 76 10.63 4.99 37.04
C LYS A 76 9.89 6.10 36.29
N PHE A 77 10.31 6.44 35.06
CA PHE A 77 9.62 7.46 34.27
C PHE A 77 8.28 6.89 33.72
N LYS A 78 7.21 7.68 33.74
CA LYS A 78 5.89 7.28 33.23
C LYS A 78 5.59 7.92 31.91
N GLU A 79 5.99 9.15 31.69
CA GLU A 79 5.61 9.98 30.55
C GLU A 79 6.77 10.82 30.02
N ASN A 80 6.80 11.06 28.72
CA ASN A 80 7.68 12.02 28.08
C ASN A 80 6.92 12.81 27.02
N HIS A 81 6.36 13.93 27.40
CA HIS A 81 5.54 14.79 26.55
C HIS A 81 6.24 15.27 25.27
N LYS A 82 7.57 15.48 25.33
CA LYS A 82 8.34 15.87 24.13
C LYS A 82 8.40 14.76 23.09
N LEU A 83 8.54 13.51 23.52
CA LEU A 83 8.50 12.36 22.64
C LEU A 83 7.11 12.18 22.03
N GLU A 84 6.06 12.41 22.81
CA GLU A 84 4.66 12.32 22.33
C GLU A 84 4.40 13.30 21.20
N ILE A 85 4.78 14.56 21.36
CA ILE A 85 4.68 15.56 20.31
C ILE A 85 5.49 15.14 19.09
N LEU A 86 6.69 14.61 19.25
CA LEU A 86 7.56 14.22 18.15
C LEU A 86 6.94 13.13 17.30
N TRP A 87 6.41 12.05 17.90
CA TRP A 87 5.83 10.96 17.15
C TRP A 87 4.44 11.27 16.59
N THR A 88 3.79 12.32 17.03
CA THR A 88 2.56 12.83 16.41
C THR A 88 2.86 13.75 15.24
N VAL A 89 3.77 14.69 15.41
CA VAL A 89 4.08 15.73 14.40
C VAL A 89 4.77 15.12 13.17
N ILE A 90 5.75 14.22 13.35
CA ILE A 90 6.48 13.64 12.23
C ILE A 90 5.56 12.88 11.26
N PRO A 91 4.73 11.91 11.69
CA PRO A 91 3.80 11.24 10.78
C PRO A 91 2.79 12.19 10.13
N THR A 92 2.31 13.18 10.87
CA THR A 92 1.37 14.19 10.33
C THR A 92 2.02 14.98 9.19
N LEU A 93 3.25 15.42 9.35
CA LEU A 93 3.98 16.11 8.28
C LEU A 93 4.23 15.23 7.05
N ILE A 94 4.53 13.95 7.26
CA ILE A 94 4.68 12.97 6.17
C ILE A 94 3.36 12.82 5.41
N LEU A 95 2.23 12.69 6.12
CA LEU A 95 0.91 12.57 5.48
C LEU A 95 0.56 13.83 4.66
N VAL A 96 0.81 15.01 5.18
CA VAL A 96 0.60 16.28 4.46
C VAL A 96 1.48 16.34 3.22
N ALA A 97 2.75 15.96 3.32
CA ALA A 97 3.67 15.94 2.19
C ALA A 97 3.25 14.96 1.09
N MET A 98 2.64 13.82 1.45
CA MET A 98 2.10 12.86 0.47
C MET A 98 0.75 13.31 -0.11
N ALA A 99 -0.07 14.04 0.63
CA ALA A 99 -1.37 14.51 0.17
C ALA A 99 -1.26 15.51 -1.00
N VAL A 100 -0.21 16.32 -1.04
CA VAL A 100 -0.01 17.33 -2.11
C VAL A 100 0.15 16.66 -3.48
N PRO A 101 1.13 15.78 -3.74
CA PRO A 101 1.27 15.13 -5.04
C PRO A 101 0.07 14.26 -5.39
N ALA A 102 -0.53 13.56 -4.42
CA ALA A 102 -1.72 12.75 -4.63
C ALA A 102 -2.91 13.60 -5.13
N SER A 103 -3.10 14.80 -4.56
CA SER A 103 -4.17 15.72 -4.99
C SER A 103 -3.92 16.28 -6.40
N ILE A 104 -2.66 16.53 -6.76
CA ILE A 104 -2.29 17.02 -8.10
C ILE A 104 -2.58 15.93 -9.15
N THR A 105 -2.15 14.69 -8.90
CA THR A 105 -2.42 13.56 -9.81
C THR A 105 -3.92 13.28 -9.91
N LEU A 106 -4.65 13.35 -8.80
CA LEU A 106 -6.10 13.18 -8.80
C LEU A 106 -6.78 14.25 -9.67
N LYS A 107 -6.36 15.53 -9.57
CA LYS A 107 -6.88 16.60 -10.40
C LYS A 107 -6.63 16.31 -11.88
N LYS A 108 -5.45 15.88 -12.28
CA LYS A 108 -5.14 15.50 -13.67
C LYS A 108 -6.05 14.39 -14.20
N ILE A 109 -6.45 13.43 -13.36
CA ILE A 109 -7.37 12.34 -13.75
C ILE A 109 -8.77 12.89 -14.08
N TYR A 110 -9.22 13.93 -13.36
CA TYR A 110 -10.53 14.54 -13.58
C TYR A 110 -10.53 15.61 -14.69
N ASP A 111 -9.43 16.31 -14.90
CA ASP A 111 -9.30 17.39 -15.91
C ASP A 111 -9.01 16.83 -17.32
N HIS A 112 -9.30 15.55 -17.59
CA HIS A 112 -9.23 15.00 -18.94
C HIS A 112 -10.37 15.62 -19.77
N GLU A 113 -10.03 16.71 -20.47
CA GLU A 113 -10.82 17.14 -21.60
C GLU A 113 -10.71 16.06 -22.68
N ALA A 114 -11.84 15.61 -23.20
CA ALA A 114 -11.86 14.67 -24.32
C ALA A 114 -11.00 15.25 -25.45
N GLU A 115 -9.89 14.60 -25.78
CA GLU A 115 -9.10 14.97 -26.95
C GLU A 115 -10.02 14.95 -28.18
N GLU A 116 -9.93 15.96 -29.03
CA GLU A 116 -10.69 16.02 -30.28
C GLU A 116 -10.44 14.74 -31.07
N GLY A 117 -11.46 13.89 -31.23
CA GLY A 117 -11.38 12.57 -31.83
C GLY A 117 -11.34 11.39 -30.83
N GLY A 118 -11.48 11.64 -29.55
CA GLY A 118 -11.65 10.62 -28.53
C GLY A 118 -12.95 9.82 -28.71
N MET A 119 -12.93 8.52 -28.34
CA MET A 119 -14.11 7.66 -28.37
C MET A 119 -14.78 7.68 -27.01
N ASP A 120 -16.06 8.07 -26.97
CA ASP A 120 -16.87 7.98 -25.76
C ASP A 120 -17.37 6.54 -25.53
N ILE A 121 -16.99 5.97 -24.41
CA ILE A 121 -17.45 4.64 -24.01
C ILE A 121 -18.31 4.78 -22.76
N GLN A 122 -19.61 4.51 -22.89
CA GLN A 122 -20.51 4.47 -21.74
C GLN A 122 -20.36 3.13 -21.01
N VAL A 123 -19.89 3.16 -19.78
CA VAL A 123 -19.77 1.98 -18.92
C VAL A 123 -20.95 1.95 -17.94
N VAL A 124 -21.76 0.91 -18.00
CA VAL A 124 -22.89 0.71 -17.10
C VAL A 124 -22.65 -0.53 -16.24
N GLY A 125 -22.59 -0.32 -14.92
CA GLY A 125 -22.47 -1.38 -13.95
C GLY A 125 -23.83 -1.92 -13.51
N TRP A 126 -24.01 -3.22 -13.59
CA TRP A 126 -25.16 -3.94 -13.04
C TRP A 126 -24.66 -4.90 -11.98
N GLN A 127 -25.52 -5.33 -11.10
CA GLN A 127 -25.17 -6.38 -10.15
C GLN A 127 -24.66 -7.63 -10.92
N TRP A 128 -23.38 -7.94 -10.73
CA TRP A 128 -22.63 -9.06 -11.31
C TRP A 128 -22.26 -8.98 -12.80
N LYS A 129 -22.46 -7.85 -13.49
CA LYS A 129 -22.01 -7.67 -14.88
C LYS A 129 -21.72 -6.21 -15.22
N TRP A 130 -20.84 -6.01 -16.21
CA TRP A 130 -20.52 -4.73 -16.80
C TRP A 130 -20.97 -4.70 -18.26
N GLN A 131 -21.54 -3.59 -18.70
CA GLN A 131 -21.93 -3.36 -20.07
C GLN A 131 -21.15 -2.17 -20.60
N TYR A 132 -20.46 -2.35 -21.73
CA TYR A 132 -19.73 -1.29 -22.43
C TYR A 132 -20.53 -0.94 -23.68
N LYS A 133 -20.93 0.35 -23.81
CA LYS A 133 -21.59 0.88 -24.98
C LYS A 133 -20.62 1.82 -25.68
N TYR A 134 -20.23 1.46 -26.88
CA TYR A 134 -19.40 2.28 -27.74
C TYR A 134 -20.32 3.22 -28.52
N CYS A 135 -20.27 4.53 -28.27
CA CYS A 135 -20.96 5.52 -29.09
C CYS A 135 -20.20 5.64 -30.42
N LEU A 136 -20.58 4.84 -31.40
CA LEU A 136 -20.24 5.09 -32.79
C LEU A 136 -21.20 6.18 -33.27
N LEU A 137 -20.78 7.44 -33.25
CA LEU A 137 -21.43 8.50 -33.98
C LEU A 137 -21.21 8.20 -35.48
N TYR A 138 -22.16 7.48 -36.08
CA TYR A 138 -22.29 7.51 -37.55
C TYR A 138 -22.90 8.85 -37.92
N THR A 139 -22.10 9.77 -38.41
CA THR A 139 -22.54 10.90 -39.26
C THR A 139 -22.69 10.41 -40.67
#